data_aefec2a9d3424e3db9ba5929993158be
#
_entry.id   aefec2a9d3424e3db9ba5929993158be
#
_cell.length_a   1.000
_cell.length_b   1.000
_cell.length_c   1.000
_cell.angle_alpha   90.00
_cell.angle_beta   90.00
_cell.angle_gamma   90.00
#
_symmetry.space_group_name_H-M   'P 1'
#
loop_
_entity.id
_entity.type
_entity.pdbx_description
1 polymer ?
#
loop_
_entity_poly.entity_id
_entity_poly.type
_entity_poly.pdbx_seq_one_letter_code
_entity_poly.pdbx_strand_id
1 'polypeptide(L)'
;MTKLTRPELKTSLALSGVVGLRMFGLFLILPVFAAYASRLPNATPVLVGLAIGIYGFGQMLLQVPMGWLSDRVGRRPTITLGLLIFAGGSVLAALAHGLVGIIVGRALQGMGAVSGASQALAADHSHDDNRSKVMAIIGISIGLAFVLAMIVSAPLASSHGLAGLFGLTAILAILAIVFLWWLVPAPPQRTQRAEHWSAVLGMIVSPRLLVLNVSVFFMHGLLTACFVAMPMLIVRDAGISLDSQWELYLPVMFASALVMGGLLRHVQSVAASMRLILSCALVLVLSLLAFAGGSREAWLVWLGALLFFSAFNLLEATLPSLVSRLAPDHMRGAALGAYATCQFGGAGLGGVLGGFGLQHFGLSGLFVGAAAIAFLWLVLLTRGQRLVLNQAQ
;
A
#
# COMPACT_ATOMS: atom_id res chain seq x y z
N MET A 1 -30.96 -3.64 1.07
CA MET A 1 -29.56 -4.11 0.83
C MET A 1 -29.65 -5.60 0.46
N THR A 2 -29.34 -5.96 -0.76
CA THR A 2 -29.29 -7.36 -1.22
C THR A 2 -28.22 -8.13 -0.44
N LYS A 3 -28.54 -9.34 0.04
CA LYS A 3 -27.54 -10.20 0.72
C LYS A 3 -26.60 -10.80 -0.32
N LEU A 4 -25.33 -11.01 0.04
CA LEU A 4 -24.39 -11.77 -0.78
C LEU A 4 -24.96 -13.19 -0.97
N THR A 5 -24.96 -13.68 -2.19
CA THR A 5 -25.29 -15.07 -2.46
C THR A 5 -24.20 -16.00 -1.93
N ARG A 6 -24.52 -17.27 -1.65
CA ARG A 6 -23.52 -18.25 -1.17
C ARG A 6 -22.31 -18.39 -2.13
N PRO A 7 -22.50 -18.45 -3.47
CA PRO A 7 -21.37 -18.47 -4.41
C PRO A 7 -20.51 -17.19 -4.35
N GLU A 8 -21.13 -16.00 -4.33
CA GLU A 8 -20.41 -14.73 -4.22
C GLU A 8 -19.57 -14.67 -2.96
N LEU A 9 -20.13 -15.05 -1.80
CA LEU A 9 -19.42 -15.06 -0.53
C LEU A 9 -18.22 -16.03 -0.56
N LYS A 10 -18.44 -17.27 -1.06
CA LYS A 10 -17.37 -18.28 -1.17
C LYS A 10 -16.24 -17.80 -2.07
N THR A 11 -16.56 -17.25 -3.24
CA THR A 11 -15.55 -16.72 -4.17
C THR A 11 -14.83 -15.51 -3.60
N SER A 12 -15.55 -14.60 -2.94
CA SER A 12 -14.96 -13.42 -2.29
C SER A 12 -13.96 -13.81 -1.19
N LEU A 13 -14.33 -14.79 -0.34
CA LEU A 13 -13.43 -15.30 0.71
C LEU A 13 -12.21 -16.01 0.12
N ALA A 14 -12.38 -16.81 -0.92
CA ALA A 14 -11.28 -17.49 -1.59
C ALA A 14 -10.30 -16.47 -2.21
N LEU A 15 -10.82 -15.47 -2.92
CA LEU A 15 -10.00 -14.43 -3.53
C LEU A 15 -9.34 -13.51 -2.49
N SER A 16 -10.04 -13.25 -1.38
CA SER A 16 -9.47 -12.54 -0.22
C SER A 16 -8.30 -13.30 0.38
N GLY A 17 -8.36 -14.64 0.43
CA GLY A 17 -7.23 -15.48 0.82
C GLY A 17 -6.03 -15.32 -0.12
N VAL A 18 -6.24 -15.35 -1.43
CA VAL A 18 -5.17 -15.14 -2.42
C VAL A 18 -4.51 -13.76 -2.27
N VAL A 19 -5.33 -12.71 -2.20
CA VAL A 19 -4.84 -11.33 -2.03
C VAL A 19 -4.17 -11.15 -0.66
N GLY A 20 -4.79 -11.70 0.40
CA GLY A 20 -4.28 -11.62 1.76
C GLY A 20 -2.91 -12.28 1.92
N LEU A 21 -2.70 -13.50 1.38
CA LEU A 21 -1.40 -14.19 1.41
C LEU A 21 -0.31 -13.38 0.71
N ARG A 22 -0.61 -12.85 -0.48
CA ARG A 22 0.33 -11.99 -1.21
C ARG A 22 0.68 -10.73 -0.43
N MET A 23 -0.35 -10.04 0.11
CA MET A 23 -0.16 -8.80 0.85
C MET A 23 0.56 -9.04 2.18
N PHE A 24 0.30 -10.15 2.85
CA PHE A 24 1.03 -10.54 4.05
C PHE A 24 2.53 -10.70 3.75
N GLY A 25 2.90 -11.43 2.69
CA GLY A 25 4.29 -11.55 2.26
C GLY A 25 4.94 -10.19 1.92
N LEU A 26 4.19 -9.28 1.28
CA LEU A 26 4.69 -7.95 0.98
C LEU A 26 4.94 -7.12 2.25
N PHE A 27 3.99 -7.14 3.17
CA PHE A 27 4.04 -6.32 4.38
C PHE A 27 5.03 -6.85 5.44
N LEU A 28 5.38 -8.16 5.42
CA LEU A 28 6.39 -8.74 6.31
C LEU A 28 7.74 -8.00 6.27
N ILE A 29 8.05 -7.41 5.13
CA ILE A 29 9.34 -6.77 4.90
C ILE A 29 9.39 -5.37 5.52
N LEU A 30 8.29 -4.60 5.44
CA LEU A 30 8.28 -3.17 5.73
C LEU A 30 8.76 -2.79 7.14
N PRO A 31 8.28 -3.39 8.25
CA PRO A 31 8.54 -2.89 9.60
C PRO A 31 9.98 -3.11 10.07
N VAL A 32 10.73 -4.01 9.47
CA VAL A 32 12.06 -4.40 9.94
C VAL A 32 13.16 -4.25 8.89
N PHE A 33 12.78 -4.13 7.62
CA PHE A 33 13.72 -4.17 6.49
C PHE A 33 14.86 -3.17 6.62
N ALA A 34 14.54 -1.91 6.87
CA ALA A 34 15.55 -0.85 6.93
C ALA A 34 16.62 -1.14 7.99
N ALA A 35 16.20 -1.62 9.17
CA ALA A 35 17.11 -1.91 10.27
C ALA A 35 18.01 -3.13 10.00
N TYR A 36 17.48 -4.18 9.37
CA TYR A 36 18.28 -5.36 9.01
C TYR A 36 19.13 -5.12 7.76
N ALA A 37 18.61 -4.43 6.75
CA ALA A 37 19.34 -4.13 5.53
C ALA A 37 20.52 -3.18 5.76
N SER A 38 20.43 -2.26 6.72
CA SER A 38 21.55 -1.37 7.08
C SER A 38 22.75 -2.09 7.70
N ARG A 39 22.58 -3.34 8.13
CA ARG A 39 23.69 -4.18 8.66
C ARG A 39 24.45 -4.93 7.57
N LEU A 40 23.96 -4.92 6.33
CA LEU A 40 24.62 -5.59 5.22
C LEU A 40 25.88 -4.83 4.79
N PRO A 41 26.90 -5.54 4.24
CA PRO A 41 28.11 -4.90 3.73
C PRO A 41 27.78 -3.83 2.68
N ASN A 42 28.48 -2.69 2.78
CA ASN A 42 28.32 -1.52 1.89
C ASN A 42 26.88 -0.95 1.82
N ALA A 43 26.04 -1.23 2.82
CA ALA A 43 24.71 -0.65 2.90
C ALA A 43 24.82 0.87 3.22
N THR A 44 24.11 1.66 2.43
CA THR A 44 23.90 3.08 2.71
C THR A 44 22.41 3.33 2.88
N PRO A 45 21.98 4.36 3.62
CA PRO A 45 20.56 4.69 3.75
C PRO A 45 19.87 4.90 2.39
N VAL A 46 20.57 5.49 1.40
CA VAL A 46 20.05 5.65 0.03
C VAL A 46 19.79 4.30 -0.63
N LEU A 47 20.71 3.33 -0.53
CA LEU A 47 20.53 1.99 -1.11
C LEU A 47 19.42 1.21 -0.39
N VAL A 48 19.30 1.34 0.93
CA VAL A 48 18.21 0.75 1.71
C VAL A 48 16.86 1.36 1.28
N GLY A 49 16.79 2.68 1.16
CA GLY A 49 15.61 3.37 0.65
C GLY A 49 15.25 2.96 -0.78
N LEU A 50 16.25 2.81 -1.66
CA LEU A 50 16.08 2.29 -3.01
C LEU A 50 15.52 0.85 -3.00
N ALA A 51 16.03 -0.03 -2.15
CA ALA A 51 15.55 -1.41 -2.03
C ALA A 51 14.08 -1.47 -1.61
N ILE A 52 13.62 -0.51 -0.77
CA ILE A 52 12.20 -0.39 -0.42
C ILE A 52 11.41 0.17 -1.61
N GLY A 53 11.87 1.26 -2.23
CA GLY A 53 11.15 2.00 -3.25
C GLY A 53 11.08 1.29 -4.61
N ILE A 54 12.11 0.51 -5.00
CA ILE A 54 12.20 -0.12 -6.32
C ILE A 54 11.02 -1.06 -6.63
N TYR A 55 10.48 -1.69 -5.59
CA TYR A 55 9.24 -2.46 -5.68
C TYR A 55 8.08 -1.60 -6.19
N GLY A 56 7.93 -0.38 -5.67
CA GLY A 56 6.90 0.56 -6.09
C GLY A 56 7.05 0.96 -7.56
N PHE A 57 8.27 1.22 -8.03
CA PHE A 57 8.52 1.52 -9.44
C PHE A 57 8.17 0.34 -10.35
N GLY A 58 8.51 -0.90 -9.97
CA GLY A 58 8.10 -2.10 -10.69
C GLY A 58 6.58 -2.23 -10.80
N GLN A 59 5.87 -2.00 -9.70
CA GLN A 59 4.39 -2.00 -9.67
C GLN A 59 3.82 -0.89 -10.56
N MET A 60 4.33 0.34 -10.45
CA MET A 60 3.89 1.49 -11.23
C MET A 60 3.99 1.19 -12.74
N LEU A 61 5.11 0.63 -13.17
CA LEU A 61 5.36 0.36 -14.60
C LEU A 61 4.49 -0.78 -15.12
N LEU A 62 4.29 -1.85 -14.35
CA LEU A 62 3.59 -3.04 -14.83
C LEU A 62 2.11 -3.13 -14.42
N GLN A 63 1.61 -2.19 -13.62
CA GLN A 63 0.19 -2.20 -13.19
C GLN A 63 -0.77 -2.19 -14.38
N VAL A 64 -0.56 -1.29 -15.34
CA VAL A 64 -1.40 -1.16 -16.54
C VAL A 64 -1.15 -2.30 -17.53
N PRO A 65 0.11 -2.66 -17.89
CA PRO A 65 0.40 -3.83 -18.73
C PRO A 65 -0.22 -5.12 -18.26
N MET A 66 -0.12 -5.40 -16.96
CA MET A 66 -0.68 -6.63 -16.39
C MET A 66 -2.22 -6.61 -16.37
N GLY A 67 -2.84 -5.43 -16.18
CA GLY A 67 -4.27 -5.27 -16.35
C GLY A 67 -4.73 -5.62 -17.77
N TRP A 68 -4.07 -5.05 -18.77
CA TRP A 68 -4.33 -5.33 -20.18
C TRP A 68 -4.09 -6.80 -20.57
N LEU A 69 -3.01 -7.41 -20.06
CA LEU A 69 -2.74 -8.83 -20.26
C LEU A 69 -3.86 -9.69 -19.67
N SER A 70 -4.36 -9.32 -18.49
CA SER A 70 -5.46 -9.98 -17.79
C SER A 70 -6.76 -9.99 -18.59
N ASP A 71 -7.02 -8.95 -19.39
CA ASP A 71 -8.20 -8.88 -20.25
C ASP A 71 -8.06 -9.78 -21.50
N ARG A 72 -6.84 -10.05 -21.98
CA ARG A 72 -6.57 -10.85 -23.18
C ARG A 72 -6.33 -12.32 -22.91
N VAL A 73 -5.48 -12.63 -21.94
CA VAL A 73 -5.05 -14.01 -21.62
C VAL A 73 -5.94 -14.62 -20.55
N GLY A 74 -6.69 -13.77 -19.83
CA GLY A 74 -7.58 -14.16 -18.75
C GLY A 74 -7.04 -13.81 -17.37
N ARG A 75 -7.98 -13.67 -16.41
CA ARG A 75 -7.67 -13.20 -15.03
C ARG A 75 -6.72 -14.14 -14.30
N ARG A 76 -7.07 -15.43 -14.23
CA ARG A 76 -6.30 -16.43 -13.47
C ARG A 76 -4.88 -16.63 -14.01
N PRO A 77 -4.64 -16.82 -15.31
CA PRO A 77 -3.28 -16.95 -15.85
C PRO A 77 -2.42 -15.75 -15.57
N THR A 78 -2.97 -14.53 -15.69
CA THR A 78 -2.23 -13.28 -15.41
C THR A 78 -1.88 -13.14 -13.94
N ILE A 79 -2.81 -13.46 -13.02
CA ILE A 79 -2.53 -13.46 -11.57
C ILE A 79 -1.46 -14.50 -11.27
N THR A 80 -1.52 -15.69 -11.87
CA THR A 80 -0.51 -16.74 -11.69
C THR A 80 0.87 -16.27 -12.17
N LEU A 81 0.96 -15.67 -13.36
CA LEU A 81 2.21 -15.12 -13.88
C LEU A 81 2.79 -14.06 -12.92
N GLY A 82 1.98 -13.12 -12.48
CA GLY A 82 2.42 -12.09 -11.53
C GLY A 82 2.88 -12.65 -10.19
N LEU A 83 2.18 -13.66 -9.66
CA LEU A 83 2.58 -14.35 -8.42
C LEU A 83 3.88 -15.15 -8.60
N LEU A 84 4.11 -15.76 -9.76
CA LEU A 84 5.37 -16.45 -10.08
C LEU A 84 6.53 -15.46 -10.17
N ILE A 85 6.34 -14.31 -10.83
CA ILE A 85 7.34 -13.23 -10.87
C ILE A 85 7.64 -12.73 -9.45
N PHE A 86 6.60 -12.51 -8.64
CA PHE A 86 6.73 -12.08 -7.25
C PHE A 86 7.46 -13.13 -6.40
N ALA A 87 7.15 -14.42 -6.55
CA ALA A 87 7.84 -15.52 -5.88
C ALA A 87 9.30 -15.61 -6.32
N GLY A 88 9.59 -15.54 -7.61
CA GLY A 88 10.95 -15.57 -8.16
C GLY A 88 11.81 -14.41 -7.64
N GLY A 89 11.24 -13.19 -7.59
CA GLY A 89 11.89 -12.03 -6.97
C GLY A 89 12.15 -12.23 -5.47
N SER A 90 11.22 -12.89 -4.77
CA SER A 90 11.36 -13.21 -3.35
C SER A 90 12.47 -14.23 -3.12
N VAL A 91 12.54 -15.29 -3.93
CA VAL A 91 13.63 -16.29 -3.88
C VAL A 91 14.98 -15.62 -4.15
N LEU A 92 15.07 -14.79 -5.18
CA LEU A 92 16.29 -14.06 -5.50
C LEU A 92 16.75 -13.18 -4.33
N ALA A 93 15.83 -12.45 -3.69
CA ALA A 93 16.13 -11.63 -2.53
C ALA A 93 16.53 -12.48 -1.30
N ALA A 94 15.90 -13.66 -1.10
CA ALA A 94 16.23 -14.58 -0.01
C ALA A 94 17.64 -15.17 -0.13
N LEU A 95 18.08 -15.43 -1.36
CA LEU A 95 19.41 -16.01 -1.65
C LEU A 95 20.50 -14.92 -1.83
N ALA A 96 20.13 -13.65 -1.78
CA ALA A 96 21.07 -12.55 -1.99
C ALA A 96 22.04 -12.41 -0.80
N HIS A 97 23.33 -12.33 -1.09
CA HIS A 97 24.40 -12.12 -0.10
C HIS A 97 24.67 -10.63 0.20
N GLY A 98 24.00 -9.72 -0.52
CA GLY A 98 24.19 -8.28 -0.37
C GLY A 98 22.99 -7.46 -0.87
N LEU A 99 23.04 -6.18 -0.59
CA LEU A 99 21.91 -5.26 -0.84
C LEU A 99 21.56 -5.13 -2.33
N VAL A 100 22.55 -5.23 -3.23
CA VAL A 100 22.30 -5.16 -4.69
C VAL A 100 21.42 -6.32 -5.15
N GLY A 101 21.69 -7.55 -4.71
CA GLY A 101 20.85 -8.71 -5.05
C GLY A 101 19.43 -8.55 -4.49
N ILE A 102 19.30 -7.99 -3.29
CA ILE A 102 17.99 -7.67 -2.72
C ILE A 102 17.25 -6.62 -3.56
N ILE A 103 17.92 -5.56 -4.01
CA ILE A 103 17.34 -4.54 -4.89
C ILE A 103 16.79 -5.17 -6.18
N VAL A 104 17.57 -6.06 -6.82
CA VAL A 104 17.12 -6.77 -8.03
C VAL A 104 15.92 -7.67 -7.73
N GLY A 105 15.97 -8.44 -6.64
CA GLY A 105 14.84 -9.26 -6.19
C GLY A 105 13.58 -8.42 -5.91
N ARG A 106 13.73 -7.26 -5.27
CA ARG A 106 12.63 -6.32 -4.99
C ARG A 106 12.06 -5.69 -6.26
N ALA A 107 12.91 -5.35 -7.24
CA ALA A 107 12.46 -4.88 -8.54
C ALA A 107 11.60 -5.95 -9.24
N LEU A 108 12.08 -7.19 -9.26
CA LEU A 108 11.35 -8.32 -9.82
C LEU A 108 10.04 -8.59 -9.08
N GLN A 109 10.04 -8.56 -7.72
CA GLN A 109 8.78 -8.63 -6.94
C GLN A 109 7.78 -7.56 -7.38
N GLY A 110 8.24 -6.32 -7.58
CA GLY A 110 7.40 -5.21 -8.04
C GLY A 110 6.78 -5.47 -9.41
N MET A 111 7.51 -6.10 -10.32
CA MET A 111 7.02 -6.47 -11.65
C MET A 111 5.86 -7.49 -11.61
N GLY A 112 5.68 -8.22 -10.51
CA GLY A 112 4.55 -9.11 -10.28
C GLY A 112 3.25 -8.37 -9.92
N ALA A 113 2.84 -7.38 -10.70
CA ALA A 113 1.68 -6.53 -10.46
C ALA A 113 0.36 -7.28 -10.73
N VAL A 114 -0.32 -7.78 -9.70
CA VAL A 114 -1.57 -8.55 -9.83
C VAL A 114 -2.81 -7.84 -9.26
N SER A 115 -2.64 -6.66 -8.64
CA SER A 115 -3.74 -5.99 -7.93
C SER A 115 -4.93 -5.69 -8.83
N GLY A 116 -4.69 -5.14 -10.04
CA GLY A 116 -5.74 -4.87 -11.02
C GLY A 116 -6.46 -6.13 -11.50
N ALA A 117 -5.70 -7.19 -11.84
CA ALA A 117 -6.28 -8.46 -12.28
C ALA A 117 -7.10 -9.14 -11.17
N SER A 118 -6.66 -9.04 -9.92
CA SER A 118 -7.39 -9.58 -8.76
C SER A 118 -8.69 -8.83 -8.49
N GLN A 119 -8.69 -7.50 -8.57
CA GLN A 119 -9.89 -6.69 -8.43
C GLN A 119 -10.88 -6.94 -9.58
N ALA A 120 -10.36 -7.07 -10.81
CA ALA A 120 -11.20 -7.42 -11.96
C ALA A 120 -11.83 -8.82 -11.79
N LEU A 121 -11.08 -9.81 -11.32
CA LEU A 121 -11.59 -11.15 -11.03
C LEU A 121 -12.69 -11.12 -9.96
N ALA A 122 -12.53 -10.28 -8.93
CA ALA A 122 -13.55 -10.06 -7.91
C ALA A 122 -14.82 -9.44 -8.48
N ALA A 123 -14.68 -8.46 -9.36
CA ALA A 123 -15.79 -7.81 -10.05
C ALA A 123 -16.53 -8.78 -10.98
N ASP A 124 -15.80 -9.65 -11.71
CA ASP A 124 -16.37 -10.63 -12.62
C ASP A 124 -17.24 -11.67 -11.92
N HIS A 125 -17.02 -11.93 -10.63
CA HIS A 125 -17.77 -12.88 -9.81
C HIS A 125 -18.82 -12.22 -8.90
N SER A 126 -19.05 -10.93 -9.01
CA SER A 126 -20.01 -10.20 -8.18
C SER A 126 -21.08 -9.52 -9.02
N HIS A 127 -22.33 -9.54 -8.55
CA HIS A 127 -23.37 -8.67 -9.09
C HIS A 127 -23.02 -7.20 -8.76
N ASP A 128 -23.47 -6.27 -9.63
CA ASP A 128 -23.15 -4.86 -9.49
C ASP A 128 -23.57 -4.29 -8.12
N ASP A 129 -24.72 -4.69 -7.58
CA ASP A 129 -25.22 -4.30 -6.25
C ASP A 129 -24.35 -4.81 -5.09
N ASN A 130 -23.61 -5.90 -5.27
CA ASN A 130 -22.80 -6.54 -4.26
C ASN A 130 -21.29 -6.25 -4.40
N ARG A 131 -20.86 -5.64 -5.51
CA ARG A 131 -19.44 -5.36 -5.79
C ARG A 131 -18.72 -4.63 -4.66
N SER A 132 -19.37 -3.61 -4.07
CA SER A 132 -18.79 -2.86 -2.94
C SER A 132 -18.54 -3.74 -1.72
N LYS A 133 -19.41 -4.74 -1.45
CA LYS A 133 -19.24 -5.66 -0.32
C LYS A 133 -18.10 -6.64 -0.58
N VAL A 134 -17.97 -7.14 -1.81
CA VAL A 134 -16.87 -8.01 -2.22
C VAL A 134 -15.54 -7.28 -2.09
N MET A 135 -15.45 -6.03 -2.55
CA MET A 135 -14.26 -5.22 -2.40
C MET A 135 -13.94 -4.92 -0.93
N ALA A 136 -14.96 -4.72 -0.08
CA ALA A 136 -14.77 -4.54 1.36
C ALA A 136 -14.18 -5.79 2.04
N ILE A 137 -14.62 -7.01 1.66
CA ILE A 137 -14.07 -8.27 2.18
C ILE A 137 -12.59 -8.39 1.80
N ILE A 138 -12.21 -8.05 0.56
CA ILE A 138 -10.81 -8.03 0.13
C ILE A 138 -10.02 -6.98 0.92
N GLY A 139 -10.57 -5.78 1.10
CA GLY A 139 -9.93 -4.72 1.90
C GLY A 139 -9.67 -5.13 3.35
N ILE A 140 -10.62 -5.82 3.99
CA ILE A 140 -10.45 -6.38 5.34
C ILE A 140 -9.30 -7.39 5.36
N SER A 141 -9.18 -8.26 4.36
CA SER A 141 -8.08 -9.23 4.30
C SER A 141 -6.72 -8.56 4.14
N ILE A 142 -6.64 -7.46 3.39
CA ILE A 142 -5.41 -6.66 3.25
C ILE A 142 -5.04 -6.02 4.60
N GLY A 143 -6.02 -5.42 5.29
CA GLY A 143 -5.80 -4.83 6.61
C GLY A 143 -5.35 -5.85 7.65
N LEU A 144 -5.98 -7.04 7.67
CA LEU A 144 -5.58 -8.14 8.55
C LEU A 144 -4.17 -8.64 8.21
N ALA A 145 -3.83 -8.78 6.93
CA ALA A 145 -2.49 -9.15 6.47
C ALA A 145 -1.44 -8.13 6.94
N PHE A 146 -1.75 -6.84 6.93
CA PHE A 146 -0.87 -5.79 7.43
C PHE A 146 -0.63 -5.93 8.95
N VAL A 147 -1.68 -6.08 9.75
CA VAL A 147 -1.57 -6.27 11.20
C VAL A 147 -0.76 -7.51 11.55
N LEU A 148 -1.05 -8.65 10.89
CA LEU A 148 -0.31 -9.89 11.10
C LEU A 148 1.17 -9.74 10.71
N ALA A 149 1.46 -9.01 9.64
CA ALA A 149 2.83 -8.74 9.22
C ALA A 149 3.60 -7.93 10.27
N MET A 150 2.98 -6.93 10.90
CA MET A 150 3.61 -6.15 11.97
C MET A 150 4.00 -7.04 13.18
N ILE A 151 3.20 -8.06 13.49
CA ILE A 151 3.45 -8.98 14.60
C ILE A 151 4.54 -10.00 14.24
N VAL A 152 4.47 -10.60 13.04
CA VAL A 152 5.31 -11.74 12.64
C VAL A 152 6.69 -11.31 12.14
N SER A 153 6.81 -10.11 11.56
CA SER A 153 8.04 -9.66 10.90
C SER A 153 9.25 -9.63 11.81
N ALA A 154 9.12 -9.07 13.02
CA ALA A 154 10.23 -8.91 13.94
C ALA A 154 10.76 -10.26 14.49
N PRO A 155 9.92 -11.16 15.05
CA PRO A 155 10.37 -12.49 15.46
C PRO A 155 10.96 -13.32 14.33
N LEU A 156 10.40 -13.25 13.12
CA LEU A 156 10.93 -13.97 11.97
C LEU A 156 12.28 -13.41 11.51
N ALA A 157 12.42 -12.08 11.50
CA ALA A 157 13.68 -11.44 11.14
C ALA A 157 14.79 -11.71 12.16
N SER A 158 14.48 -11.77 13.47
CA SER A 158 15.46 -12.06 14.51
C SER A 158 16.00 -13.48 14.42
N SER A 159 15.15 -14.45 14.05
CA SER A 159 15.53 -15.87 13.96
C SER A 159 16.17 -16.24 12.61
N HIS A 160 15.71 -15.68 11.49
CA HIS A 160 16.10 -16.09 10.14
C HIS A 160 16.57 -14.94 9.24
N GLY A 161 16.70 -13.72 9.76
CA GLY A 161 17.13 -12.54 9.01
C GLY A 161 16.21 -12.17 7.85
N LEU A 162 16.73 -11.37 6.91
CA LEU A 162 16.01 -11.00 5.70
C LEU A 162 15.71 -12.21 4.80
N ALA A 163 16.59 -13.22 4.79
CA ALA A 163 16.38 -14.42 4.01
C ALA A 163 15.10 -15.17 4.43
N GLY A 164 14.82 -15.25 5.74
CA GLY A 164 13.57 -15.84 6.25
C GLY A 164 12.33 -15.07 5.83
N LEU A 165 12.37 -13.74 5.87
CA LEU A 165 11.25 -12.89 5.44
C LEU A 165 10.94 -13.09 3.96
N PHE A 166 11.95 -13.04 3.10
CA PHE A 166 11.78 -13.23 1.67
C PHE A 166 11.44 -14.69 1.32
N GLY A 167 12.00 -15.65 2.02
CA GLY A 167 11.66 -17.08 1.86
C GLY A 167 10.19 -17.36 2.18
N LEU A 168 9.70 -16.88 3.32
CA LEU A 168 8.28 -16.99 3.66
C LEU A 168 7.41 -16.28 2.63
N THR A 169 7.81 -15.10 2.15
CA THR A 169 7.10 -14.36 1.09
C THR A 169 6.96 -15.19 -0.19
N ALA A 170 8.03 -15.91 -0.59
CA ALA A 170 7.99 -16.81 -1.75
C ALA A 170 7.00 -17.96 -1.53
N ILE A 171 7.03 -18.61 -0.36
CA ILE A 171 6.11 -19.69 0.00
C ILE A 171 4.65 -19.20 -0.05
N LEU A 172 4.35 -18.02 0.54
CA LEU A 172 3.02 -17.45 0.55
C LEU A 172 2.51 -17.15 -0.87
N ALA A 173 3.40 -16.70 -1.77
CA ALA A 173 3.04 -16.46 -3.17
C ALA A 173 2.67 -17.77 -3.90
N ILE A 174 3.41 -18.84 -3.66
CA ILE A 174 3.08 -20.17 -4.23
C ILE A 174 1.77 -20.70 -3.63
N LEU A 175 1.55 -20.55 -2.32
CA LEU A 175 0.29 -20.92 -1.69
C LEU A 175 -0.89 -20.11 -2.26
N ALA A 176 -0.68 -18.83 -2.56
CA ALA A 176 -1.70 -18.00 -3.20
C ALA A 176 -2.05 -18.52 -4.61
N ILE A 177 -1.08 -19.06 -5.38
CA ILE A 177 -1.35 -19.71 -6.68
C ILE A 177 -2.20 -20.97 -6.47
N VAL A 178 -1.84 -21.81 -5.50
CA VAL A 178 -2.61 -23.01 -5.17
C VAL A 178 -4.05 -22.64 -4.80
N PHE A 179 -4.24 -21.65 -3.92
CA PHE A 179 -5.56 -21.16 -3.53
C PHE A 179 -6.36 -20.60 -4.72
N LEU A 180 -5.69 -19.87 -5.62
CA LEU A 180 -6.31 -19.32 -6.82
C LEU A 180 -6.92 -20.43 -7.69
N TRP A 181 -6.20 -21.53 -7.90
CA TRP A 181 -6.64 -22.59 -8.78
C TRP A 181 -7.63 -23.56 -8.14
N TRP A 182 -7.56 -23.79 -6.84
CA TRP A 182 -8.43 -24.74 -6.14
C TRP A 182 -9.71 -24.12 -5.61
N LEU A 183 -9.66 -22.87 -5.11
CA LEU A 183 -10.78 -22.27 -4.37
C LEU A 183 -11.53 -21.22 -5.17
N VAL A 184 -10.89 -20.52 -6.10
CA VAL A 184 -11.56 -19.49 -6.89
C VAL A 184 -12.14 -20.12 -8.15
N PRO A 185 -13.44 -20.01 -8.46
CA PRO A 185 -14.05 -20.56 -9.68
C PRO A 185 -13.48 -19.88 -10.94
N ALA A 186 -13.58 -20.55 -12.10
CA ALA A 186 -13.25 -19.90 -13.38
C ALA A 186 -14.20 -18.72 -13.61
N PRO A 187 -13.68 -17.54 -14.06
CA PRO A 187 -14.55 -16.41 -14.34
C PRO A 187 -15.52 -16.74 -15.47
N PRO A 188 -16.78 -16.25 -15.40
CA PRO A 188 -17.69 -16.34 -16.51
C PRO A 188 -17.07 -15.63 -17.72
N GLN A 189 -17.28 -16.19 -18.93
CA GLN A 189 -16.81 -15.54 -20.15
C GLN A 189 -17.53 -14.20 -20.33
N ARG A 190 -16.84 -13.10 -20.00
CA ARG A 190 -17.31 -11.75 -20.28
C ARG A 190 -16.45 -11.18 -21.40
N THR A 191 -17.07 -10.78 -22.48
CA THR A 191 -16.51 -9.95 -23.56
C THR A 191 -16.38 -8.49 -23.09
N GLN A 192 -15.63 -8.21 -22.03
CA GLN A 192 -15.29 -6.83 -21.71
C GLN A 192 -14.10 -6.44 -22.60
N ARG A 193 -14.28 -5.38 -23.38
CA ARG A 193 -13.19 -4.77 -24.14
C ARG A 193 -12.11 -4.28 -23.17
N ALA A 194 -10.87 -4.72 -23.39
CA ALA A 194 -9.71 -4.20 -22.70
C ALA A 194 -9.69 -2.68 -22.81
N GLU A 195 -9.64 -1.99 -21.66
CA GLU A 195 -9.45 -0.55 -21.65
C GLU A 195 -8.09 -0.21 -22.29
N HIS A 196 -8.08 0.79 -23.13
CA HIS A 196 -6.85 1.20 -23.84
C HIS A 196 -5.90 1.88 -22.84
N TRP A 197 -4.59 1.64 -22.95
CA TRP A 197 -3.55 2.31 -22.13
C TRP A 197 -3.72 3.81 -22.05
N SER A 198 -4.10 4.44 -23.17
CA SER A 198 -4.37 5.88 -23.24
C SER A 198 -5.49 6.32 -22.30
N ALA A 199 -6.47 5.45 -22.02
CA ALA A 199 -7.53 5.76 -21.07
C ALA A 199 -6.99 5.87 -19.64
N VAL A 200 -6.14 4.93 -19.22
CA VAL A 200 -5.52 4.98 -17.88
C VAL A 200 -4.61 6.18 -17.75
N LEU A 201 -3.74 6.44 -18.75
CA LEU A 201 -2.87 7.61 -18.73
C LEU A 201 -3.65 8.91 -18.73
N GLY A 202 -4.76 8.99 -19.49
CA GLY A 202 -5.66 10.13 -19.46
C GLY A 202 -6.30 10.36 -18.08
N MET A 203 -6.59 9.28 -17.33
CA MET A 203 -7.14 9.40 -15.97
C MET A 203 -6.12 9.89 -14.95
N ILE A 204 -4.81 9.67 -15.16
CA ILE A 204 -3.76 10.21 -14.25
C ILE A 204 -3.82 11.73 -14.22
N VAL A 205 -3.94 12.37 -15.37
CA VAL A 205 -3.92 13.84 -15.52
C VAL A 205 -5.32 14.44 -15.61
N SER A 206 -6.37 13.64 -15.53
CA SER A 206 -7.75 14.12 -15.58
C SER A 206 -8.00 15.14 -14.48
N PRO A 207 -8.49 16.37 -14.79
CA PRO A 207 -8.76 17.39 -13.78
C PRO A 207 -9.70 16.91 -12.66
N ARG A 208 -10.58 15.94 -12.98
CA ARG A 208 -11.50 15.33 -12.00
C ARG A 208 -10.80 14.50 -10.95
N LEU A 209 -9.73 13.81 -11.31
CA LEU A 209 -9.04 12.83 -10.46
C LEU A 209 -7.65 13.30 -10.03
N LEU A 210 -7.10 14.33 -10.66
CA LEU A 210 -5.73 14.79 -10.43
C LEU A 210 -5.44 15.05 -8.95
N VAL A 211 -6.35 15.72 -8.25
CA VAL A 211 -6.20 16.04 -6.81
C VAL A 211 -6.10 14.76 -5.98
N LEU A 212 -6.90 13.73 -6.32
CA LEU A 212 -6.91 12.45 -5.62
C LEU A 212 -5.69 11.60 -5.98
N ASN A 213 -5.29 11.60 -7.26
CA ASN A 213 -4.09 10.92 -7.73
C ASN A 213 -2.81 11.50 -7.11
N VAL A 214 -2.72 12.81 -7.01
CA VAL A 214 -1.65 13.52 -6.31
C VAL A 214 -1.68 13.19 -4.81
N SER A 215 -2.87 13.11 -4.23
CA SER A 215 -3.02 12.79 -2.79
C SER A 215 -2.51 11.39 -2.46
N VAL A 216 -2.88 10.37 -3.23
CA VAL A 216 -2.38 9.01 -2.98
C VAL A 216 -0.89 8.88 -3.21
N PHE A 217 -0.34 9.62 -4.19
CA PHE A 217 1.09 9.69 -4.45
C PHE A 217 1.86 10.22 -3.23
N PHE A 218 1.46 11.37 -2.67
CA PHE A 218 2.08 11.93 -1.48
C PHE A 218 1.90 11.03 -0.25
N MET A 219 0.69 10.53 -0.02
CA MET A 219 0.38 9.67 1.11
C MET A 219 1.29 8.43 1.16
N HIS A 220 1.42 7.71 0.03
CA HIS A 220 2.27 6.52 -0.03
C HIS A 220 3.76 6.85 -0.09
N GLY A 221 4.12 7.98 -0.64
CA GLY A 221 5.49 8.50 -0.57
C GLY A 221 5.92 8.75 0.87
N LEU A 222 5.07 9.42 1.65
CA LEU A 222 5.31 9.66 3.08
C LEU A 222 5.36 8.35 3.88
N LEU A 223 4.44 7.41 3.63
CA LEU A 223 4.45 6.09 4.26
C LEU A 223 5.79 5.38 4.06
N THR A 224 6.23 5.29 2.80
CA THR A 224 7.44 4.55 2.46
C THR A 224 8.68 5.25 3.00
N ALA A 225 8.75 6.59 2.93
CA ALA A 225 9.83 7.36 3.54
C ALA A 225 9.89 7.16 5.07
N CYS A 226 8.74 7.13 5.75
CA CYS A 226 8.68 6.83 7.18
C CYS A 226 9.20 5.43 7.50
N PHE A 227 8.83 4.40 6.74
CA PHE A 227 9.32 3.03 6.98
C PHE A 227 10.82 2.84 6.75
N VAL A 228 11.49 3.75 6.04
CA VAL A 228 12.97 3.78 5.98
C VAL A 228 13.59 4.13 7.33
N ALA A 229 12.94 4.99 8.12
CA ALA A 229 13.48 5.55 9.35
C ALA A 229 12.78 5.08 10.64
N MET A 230 11.49 4.73 10.56
CA MET A 230 10.65 4.41 11.72
C MET A 230 11.19 3.26 12.58
N PRO A 231 11.71 2.13 12.03
CA PRO A 231 12.27 1.09 12.88
C PRO A 231 13.43 1.57 13.76
N MET A 232 14.27 2.46 13.21
CA MET A 232 15.39 3.05 13.94
C MET A 232 14.92 4.07 14.98
N LEU A 233 13.91 4.88 14.64
CA LEU A 233 13.28 5.83 15.55
C LEU A 233 12.68 5.14 16.78
N ILE A 234 11.95 4.03 16.56
CA ILE A 234 11.32 3.25 17.64
C ILE A 234 12.38 2.70 18.59
N VAL A 235 13.49 2.15 18.07
CA VAL A 235 14.57 1.63 18.91
C VAL A 235 15.25 2.76 19.69
N ARG A 236 15.61 3.85 19.00
CA ARG A 236 16.42 4.92 19.60
C ARG A 236 15.64 5.75 20.61
N ASP A 237 14.39 6.12 20.28
CA ASP A 237 13.65 7.14 21.02
C ASP A 237 12.51 6.56 21.86
N ALA A 238 11.88 5.46 21.45
CA ALA A 238 10.88 4.77 22.27
C ALA A 238 11.47 3.65 23.15
N GLY A 239 12.76 3.29 22.95
CA GLY A 239 13.44 2.26 23.73
C GLY A 239 12.93 0.83 23.49
N ILE A 240 12.15 0.61 22.42
CA ILE A 240 11.58 -0.69 22.06
C ILE A 240 12.57 -1.41 21.14
N SER A 241 12.99 -2.63 21.51
CA SER A 241 13.92 -3.41 20.71
C SER A 241 13.35 -3.77 19.33
N LEU A 242 14.22 -4.09 18.37
CA LEU A 242 13.78 -4.50 17.03
C LEU A 242 12.85 -5.71 17.05
N ASP A 243 13.07 -6.63 18.00
CA ASP A 243 12.29 -7.86 18.12
C ASP A 243 10.92 -7.63 18.74
N SER A 244 10.75 -6.51 19.44
CA SER A 244 9.54 -6.13 20.17
C SER A 244 8.75 -4.98 19.52
N GLN A 245 9.06 -4.58 18.30
CA GLN A 245 8.36 -3.44 17.64
C GLN A 245 6.84 -3.64 17.51
N TRP A 246 6.37 -4.88 17.55
CA TRP A 246 4.95 -5.20 17.60
C TRP A 246 4.25 -4.59 18.84
N GLU A 247 4.98 -4.33 19.92
CA GLU A 247 4.46 -3.69 21.14
C GLU A 247 3.96 -2.26 20.86
N LEU A 248 4.58 -1.56 19.91
CA LEU A 248 4.10 -0.26 19.45
C LEU A 248 3.03 -0.41 18.35
N TYR A 249 3.31 -1.24 17.34
CA TYR A 249 2.41 -1.31 16.17
C TYR A 249 1.03 -1.88 16.53
N LEU A 250 0.93 -2.92 17.36
CA LEU A 250 -0.34 -3.59 17.65
C LEU A 250 -1.35 -2.66 18.34
N PRO A 251 -1.05 -1.99 19.48
CA PRO A 251 -2.00 -1.09 20.12
C PRO A 251 -2.30 0.15 19.25
N VAL A 252 -1.31 0.66 18.52
CA VAL A 252 -1.52 1.78 17.59
C VAL A 252 -2.46 1.39 16.45
N MET A 253 -2.29 0.21 15.85
CA MET A 253 -3.18 -0.28 14.80
C MET A 253 -4.60 -0.50 15.31
N PHE A 254 -4.75 -1.08 16.50
CA PHE A 254 -6.06 -1.28 17.12
C PHE A 254 -6.75 0.07 17.38
N ALA A 255 -6.06 1.02 18.00
CA ALA A 255 -6.59 2.35 18.27
C ALA A 255 -6.95 3.09 16.97
N SER A 256 -6.08 3.02 15.93
CA SER A 256 -6.35 3.63 14.64
C SER A 256 -7.57 3.02 13.93
N ALA A 257 -7.81 1.70 14.08
CA ALA A 257 -9.00 1.05 13.54
C ALA A 257 -10.28 1.52 14.24
N LEU A 258 -10.24 1.75 15.56
CA LEU A 258 -11.37 2.34 16.29
C LEU A 258 -11.66 3.78 15.83
N VAL A 259 -10.63 4.60 15.65
CA VAL A 259 -10.76 5.96 15.11
C VAL A 259 -11.37 5.92 13.71
N MET A 260 -10.89 5.03 12.86
CA MET A 260 -11.41 4.84 11.50
C MET A 260 -12.89 4.45 11.53
N GLY A 261 -13.28 3.44 12.31
CA GLY A 261 -14.67 2.98 12.41
C GLY A 261 -15.61 4.07 12.98
N GLY A 262 -15.10 4.89 13.92
CA GLY A 262 -15.83 6.02 14.49
C GLY A 262 -16.08 7.16 13.51
N LEU A 263 -15.11 7.49 12.66
CA LEU A 263 -15.18 8.65 11.76
C LEU A 263 -15.81 8.33 10.41
N LEU A 264 -15.52 7.17 9.81
CA LEU A 264 -16.02 6.83 8.46
C LEU A 264 -17.55 6.79 8.36
N ARG A 265 -18.24 6.42 9.43
CA ARG A 265 -19.71 6.43 9.47
C ARG A 265 -20.34 7.79 9.19
N HIS A 266 -19.60 8.88 9.41
CA HIS A 266 -20.06 10.26 9.19
C HIS A 266 -19.69 10.80 7.79
N VAL A 267 -18.92 10.02 6.99
CA VAL A 267 -18.41 10.46 5.69
C VAL A 267 -19.31 9.94 4.58
N GLN A 268 -20.45 10.59 4.36
CA GLN A 268 -21.46 10.17 3.37
C GLN A 268 -21.45 10.99 2.09
N SER A 269 -20.93 12.22 2.10
CA SER A 269 -20.90 13.14 0.95
C SER A 269 -19.49 13.39 0.44
N VAL A 270 -19.35 13.84 -0.80
CA VAL A 270 -18.08 14.26 -1.40
C VAL A 270 -17.44 15.38 -0.56
N ALA A 271 -18.24 16.34 -0.11
CA ALA A 271 -17.77 17.45 0.72
C ALA A 271 -17.25 16.97 2.08
N ALA A 272 -17.91 15.98 2.72
CA ALA A 272 -17.43 15.37 3.96
C ALA A 272 -16.13 14.59 3.73
N SER A 273 -16.01 13.86 2.62
CA SER A 273 -14.78 13.16 2.23
C SER A 273 -13.62 14.14 2.04
N MET A 274 -13.84 15.25 1.35
CA MET A 274 -12.78 16.25 1.16
C MET A 274 -12.35 16.92 2.47
N ARG A 275 -13.27 17.24 3.37
CA ARG A 275 -12.93 17.76 4.71
C ARG A 275 -12.09 16.75 5.50
N LEU A 276 -12.48 15.47 5.47
CA LEU A 276 -11.71 14.41 6.13
C LEU A 276 -10.29 14.30 5.54
N ILE A 277 -10.14 14.31 4.21
CA ILE A 277 -8.83 14.25 3.54
C ILE A 277 -7.94 15.42 3.96
N LEU A 278 -8.49 16.65 4.01
CA LEU A 278 -7.75 17.83 4.47
C LEU A 278 -7.34 17.70 5.94
N SER A 279 -8.24 17.25 6.81
CA SER A 279 -7.94 17.02 8.22
C SER A 279 -6.86 15.95 8.40
N CYS A 280 -6.93 14.85 7.64
CA CYS A 280 -5.91 13.81 7.68
C CYS A 280 -4.55 14.30 7.17
N ALA A 281 -4.50 15.12 6.13
CA ALA A 281 -3.25 15.73 5.66
C ALA A 281 -2.61 16.60 6.74
N LEU A 282 -3.41 17.41 7.46
CA LEU A 282 -2.92 18.19 8.60
C LEU A 282 -2.41 17.29 9.74
N VAL A 283 -3.16 16.23 10.07
CA VAL A 283 -2.77 15.26 11.11
C VAL A 283 -1.46 14.56 10.73
N LEU A 284 -1.22 14.26 9.44
CA LEU A 284 0.05 13.70 8.98
C LEU A 284 1.20 14.70 9.17
N VAL A 285 1.01 15.99 8.91
CA VAL A 285 2.03 17.01 9.23
C VAL A 285 2.39 16.99 10.71
N LEU A 286 1.37 17.01 11.59
CA LEU A 286 1.58 16.98 13.04
C LEU A 286 2.26 15.69 13.51
N SER A 287 1.89 14.54 12.94
CA SER A 287 2.51 13.25 13.20
C SER A 287 4.00 13.26 12.85
N LEU A 288 4.36 13.76 11.67
CA LEU A 288 5.76 13.83 11.20
C LEU A 288 6.61 14.78 12.04
N LEU A 289 6.01 15.88 12.50
CA LEU A 289 6.67 16.77 13.47
C LEU A 289 6.85 16.11 14.84
N ALA A 290 5.90 15.30 15.30
CA ALA A 290 6.03 14.51 16.52
C ALA A 290 7.19 13.50 16.40
N PHE A 291 7.31 12.80 15.27
CA PHE A 291 8.47 11.92 15.00
C PHE A 291 9.80 12.70 14.97
N ALA A 292 9.82 13.89 14.38
CA ALA A 292 11.03 14.74 14.39
C ALA A 292 11.46 15.15 15.80
N GLY A 293 10.52 15.32 16.71
CA GLY A 293 10.74 15.65 18.13
C GLY A 293 10.99 14.43 19.03
N GLY A 294 10.85 13.21 18.53
CA GLY A 294 10.93 11.97 19.32
C GLY A 294 12.23 11.80 20.11
N SER A 295 13.35 12.34 19.62
CA SER A 295 14.64 12.32 20.33
C SER A 295 14.64 13.04 21.69
N ARG A 296 13.55 13.73 22.03
CA ARG A 296 13.40 14.45 23.30
C ARG A 296 12.51 13.68 24.29
N GLU A 297 11.46 13.01 23.77
CA GLU A 297 10.42 12.42 24.60
C GLU A 297 9.81 11.19 23.92
N ALA A 298 9.93 10.02 24.52
CA ALA A 298 9.45 8.74 23.98
C ALA A 298 7.94 8.75 23.61
N TRP A 299 7.11 9.48 24.38
CA TRP A 299 5.67 9.58 24.10
C TRP A 299 5.36 10.25 22.76
N LEU A 300 6.25 11.09 22.23
CA LEU A 300 6.08 11.69 20.90
C LEU A 300 6.14 10.65 19.79
N VAL A 301 6.91 9.57 19.95
CA VAL A 301 6.94 8.44 18.99
C VAL A 301 5.59 7.72 18.98
N TRP A 302 5.02 7.46 20.16
CA TRP A 302 3.71 6.84 20.29
C TRP A 302 2.59 7.70 19.71
N LEU A 303 2.58 8.98 20.06
CA LEU A 303 1.61 9.94 19.54
C LEU A 303 1.75 10.07 18.01
N GLY A 304 2.97 10.23 17.52
CA GLY A 304 3.26 10.31 16.09
C GLY A 304 2.75 9.07 15.36
N ALA A 305 3.02 7.87 15.86
CA ALA A 305 2.55 6.63 15.28
C ALA A 305 1.01 6.55 15.27
N LEU A 306 0.35 6.88 16.38
CA LEU A 306 -1.11 6.88 16.46
C LEU A 306 -1.74 7.85 15.46
N LEU A 307 -1.24 9.08 15.39
CA LEU A 307 -1.72 10.09 14.44
C LEU A 307 -1.47 9.66 13.00
N PHE A 308 -0.26 9.13 12.71
CA PHE A 308 0.13 8.70 11.37
C PHE A 308 -0.80 7.60 10.85
N PHE A 309 -0.92 6.50 11.58
CA PHE A 309 -1.72 5.36 11.14
C PHE A 309 -3.22 5.63 11.17
N SER A 310 -3.72 6.49 12.07
CA SER A 310 -5.11 6.92 12.06
C SER A 310 -5.44 7.72 10.80
N ALA A 311 -4.61 8.71 10.46
CA ALA A 311 -4.79 9.50 9.24
C ALA A 311 -4.60 8.65 7.97
N PHE A 312 -3.58 7.79 7.95
CA PHE A 312 -3.30 6.91 6.82
C PHE A 312 -4.46 5.95 6.55
N ASN A 313 -4.97 5.25 7.56
CA ASN A 313 -6.08 4.30 7.40
C ASN A 313 -7.37 4.98 6.94
N LEU A 314 -7.66 6.19 7.43
CA LEU A 314 -8.80 6.99 6.98
C LEU A 314 -8.66 7.41 5.51
N LEU A 315 -7.46 7.82 5.09
CA LEU A 315 -7.17 8.19 3.70
C LEU A 315 -7.24 6.98 2.78
N GLU A 316 -6.68 5.83 3.20
CA GLU A 316 -6.69 4.59 2.44
C GLU A 316 -8.12 4.08 2.15
N ALA A 317 -9.05 4.30 3.09
CA ALA A 317 -10.45 3.99 2.89
C ALA A 317 -11.20 5.03 2.04
N THR A 318 -10.87 6.31 2.20
CA THR A 318 -11.66 7.43 1.63
C THR A 318 -11.26 7.76 0.19
N LEU A 319 -9.95 7.79 -0.12
CA LEU A 319 -9.45 8.20 -1.44
C LEU A 319 -9.96 7.31 -2.58
N PRO A 320 -9.81 5.95 -2.55
CA PRO A 320 -10.28 5.12 -3.65
C PRO A 320 -11.80 5.11 -3.77
N SER A 321 -12.53 5.27 -2.65
CA SER A 321 -13.98 5.43 -2.65
C SER A 321 -14.39 6.70 -3.40
N LEU A 322 -13.68 7.80 -3.16
CA LEU A 322 -13.95 9.08 -3.83
C LEU A 322 -13.57 9.05 -5.31
N VAL A 323 -12.44 8.40 -5.68
CA VAL A 323 -12.08 8.15 -7.09
C VAL A 323 -13.19 7.39 -7.81
N SER A 324 -13.71 6.31 -7.20
CA SER A 324 -14.79 5.51 -7.78
C SER A 324 -16.10 6.27 -7.96
N ARG A 325 -16.38 7.26 -7.08
CA ARG A 325 -17.59 8.10 -7.19
C ARG A 325 -17.49 9.19 -8.26
N LEU A 326 -16.28 9.73 -8.47
CA LEU A 326 -16.04 10.85 -9.41
C LEU A 326 -15.68 10.35 -10.81
N ALA A 327 -15.23 9.12 -10.96
CA ALA A 327 -14.93 8.52 -12.26
C ALA A 327 -16.21 8.26 -13.05
N PRO A 328 -16.22 8.48 -14.39
CA PRO A 328 -17.30 8.04 -15.25
C PRO A 328 -17.53 6.53 -15.10
N ASP A 329 -18.78 6.08 -15.12
CA ASP A 329 -19.15 4.69 -14.86
C ASP A 329 -18.40 3.69 -15.75
N HIS A 330 -18.25 4.02 -17.04
CA HIS A 330 -17.57 3.20 -18.02
C HIS A 330 -16.03 3.24 -17.93
N MET A 331 -15.46 4.12 -17.10
CA MET A 331 -14.00 4.31 -16.94
C MET A 331 -13.52 4.10 -15.50
N ARG A 332 -14.34 3.53 -14.61
CA ARG A 332 -13.96 3.29 -13.21
C ARG A 332 -12.71 2.42 -13.07
N GLY A 333 -12.57 1.42 -13.93
CA GLY A 333 -11.38 0.56 -13.95
C GLY A 333 -10.13 1.35 -14.30
N ALA A 334 -10.16 2.16 -15.37
CA ALA A 334 -9.04 3.02 -15.76
C ALA A 334 -8.70 4.04 -14.66
N ALA A 335 -9.70 4.63 -14.01
CA ALA A 335 -9.50 5.59 -12.93
C ALA A 335 -8.81 4.95 -11.70
N LEU A 336 -9.24 3.77 -11.28
CA LEU A 336 -8.59 3.03 -10.19
C LEU A 336 -7.21 2.50 -10.58
N GLY A 337 -7.01 2.15 -11.85
CA GLY A 337 -5.69 1.81 -12.39
C GLY A 337 -4.72 3.00 -12.35
N ALA A 338 -5.17 4.19 -12.75
CA ALA A 338 -4.42 5.44 -12.66
C ALA A 338 -4.09 5.79 -11.20
N TYR A 339 -5.06 5.67 -10.30
CA TYR A 339 -4.88 5.83 -8.85
C TYR A 339 -3.79 4.89 -8.31
N ALA A 340 -3.86 3.59 -8.63
CA ALA A 340 -2.86 2.61 -8.19
C ALA A 340 -1.47 2.89 -8.78
N THR A 341 -1.38 3.37 -10.03
CA THR A 341 -0.11 3.79 -10.64
C THR A 341 0.52 4.94 -9.86
N CYS A 342 -0.26 5.96 -9.50
CA CYS A 342 0.20 7.07 -8.68
C CYS A 342 0.58 6.62 -7.25
N GLN A 343 -0.20 5.73 -6.65
CA GLN A 343 0.08 5.11 -5.35
C GLN A 343 1.46 4.47 -5.32
N PHE A 344 1.74 3.59 -6.26
CA PHE A 344 3.02 2.89 -6.34
C PHE A 344 4.18 3.79 -6.77
N GLY A 345 3.93 4.78 -7.63
CA GLY A 345 4.91 5.80 -7.97
C GLY A 345 5.33 6.61 -6.75
N GLY A 346 4.36 7.02 -5.93
CA GLY A 346 4.61 7.69 -4.65
C GLY A 346 5.43 6.82 -3.71
N ALA A 347 5.04 5.56 -3.51
CA ALA A 347 5.78 4.60 -2.69
C ALA A 347 7.21 4.40 -3.18
N GLY A 348 7.41 4.31 -4.50
CA GLY A 348 8.73 4.20 -5.11
C GLY A 348 9.63 5.39 -4.80
N LEU A 349 9.14 6.60 -5.08
CA LEU A 349 9.88 7.84 -4.84
C LEU A 349 10.11 8.08 -3.34
N GLY A 350 9.11 7.76 -2.51
CA GLY A 350 9.19 7.91 -1.06
C GLY A 350 10.32 7.08 -0.45
N GLY A 351 10.53 5.84 -0.92
CA GLY A 351 11.65 5.02 -0.48
C GLY A 351 13.00 5.66 -0.80
N VAL A 352 13.19 6.13 -2.03
CA VAL A 352 14.45 6.80 -2.46
C VAL A 352 14.68 8.10 -1.68
N LEU A 353 13.65 8.96 -1.60
CA LEU A 353 13.76 10.23 -0.87
C LEU A 353 13.92 10.03 0.64
N GLY A 354 13.28 8.99 1.21
CA GLY A 354 13.47 8.61 2.60
C GLY A 354 14.91 8.18 2.88
N GLY A 355 15.50 7.34 2.03
CA GLY A 355 16.91 6.95 2.13
C GLY A 355 17.86 8.15 1.99
N PHE A 356 17.60 9.01 1.01
CA PHE A 356 18.37 10.24 0.82
C PHE A 356 18.27 11.18 2.03
N GLY A 357 17.06 11.41 2.52
CA GLY A 357 16.82 12.26 3.69
C GLY A 357 17.51 11.72 4.94
N LEU A 358 17.44 10.41 5.18
CA LEU A 358 18.12 9.76 6.30
C LEU A 358 19.64 9.90 6.21
N GLN A 359 20.21 9.74 5.01
CA GLN A 359 21.65 9.81 4.80
C GLN A 359 22.21 11.21 5.01
N HIS A 360 21.52 12.26 4.56
CA HIS A 360 22.06 13.61 4.53
C HIS A 360 21.61 14.47 5.72
N PHE A 361 20.42 14.21 6.27
CA PHE A 361 19.83 15.03 7.32
C PHE A 361 19.56 14.26 8.63
N GLY A 362 19.86 12.95 8.65
CA GLY A 362 19.59 12.09 9.80
C GLY A 362 18.10 11.89 10.07
N LEU A 363 17.77 11.22 11.19
CA LEU A 363 16.40 10.85 11.52
C LEU A 363 15.47 12.06 11.66
N SER A 364 15.84 13.03 12.49
CA SER A 364 14.99 14.21 12.71
C SER A 364 14.84 15.05 11.45
N GLY A 365 15.92 15.24 10.68
CA GLY A 365 15.88 15.99 9.42
C GLY A 365 15.03 15.33 8.35
N LEU A 366 15.02 14.00 8.27
CA LEU A 366 14.10 13.25 7.38
C LEU A 366 12.64 13.56 7.73
N PHE A 367 12.26 13.47 9.01
CA PHE A 367 10.87 13.69 9.42
C PHE A 367 10.45 15.16 9.28
N VAL A 368 11.35 16.13 9.50
CA VAL A 368 11.09 17.56 9.20
C VAL A 368 10.87 17.76 7.70
N GLY A 369 11.71 17.16 6.85
CA GLY A 369 11.56 17.23 5.41
C GLY A 369 10.25 16.57 4.93
N ALA A 370 9.91 15.41 5.50
CA ALA A 370 8.63 14.75 5.23
C ALA A 370 7.43 15.61 5.68
N ALA A 371 7.51 16.28 6.84
CA ALA A 371 6.50 17.22 7.29
C ALA A 371 6.34 18.42 6.35
N ALA A 372 7.43 18.95 5.82
CA ALA A 372 7.39 20.02 4.81
C ALA A 372 6.71 19.54 3.51
N ILE A 373 7.00 18.33 3.06
CA ILE A 373 6.33 17.72 1.88
C ILE A 373 4.83 17.50 2.17
N ALA A 374 4.47 17.01 3.35
CA ALA A 374 3.07 16.85 3.76
C ALA A 374 2.34 18.19 3.83
N PHE A 375 3.00 19.24 4.32
CA PHE A 375 2.46 20.59 4.35
C PHE A 375 2.26 21.16 2.92
N LEU A 376 3.22 20.97 2.02
CA LEU A 376 3.06 21.32 0.61
C LEU A 376 1.84 20.61 0.01
N TRP A 377 1.69 19.32 0.26
CA TRP A 377 0.52 18.58 -0.18
C TRP A 377 -0.77 19.15 0.41
N LEU A 378 -0.83 19.50 1.69
CA LEU A 378 -1.98 20.14 2.32
C LEU A 378 -2.33 21.47 1.62
N VAL A 379 -1.33 22.30 1.28
CA VAL A 379 -1.55 23.55 0.52
C VAL A 379 -2.10 23.27 -0.89
N LEU A 380 -1.58 22.27 -1.59
CA LEU A 380 -2.10 21.85 -2.89
C LEU A 380 -3.55 21.35 -2.79
N LEU A 381 -3.87 20.59 -1.74
CA LEU A 381 -5.23 20.12 -1.46
C LEU A 381 -6.21 21.26 -1.20
N THR A 382 -5.83 22.24 -0.39
CA THR A 382 -6.70 23.39 -0.09
C THR A 382 -7.02 24.22 -1.34
N ARG A 383 -6.07 24.32 -2.27
CA ARG A 383 -6.28 24.99 -3.57
C ARG A 383 -7.10 24.12 -4.53
N GLY A 384 -6.82 22.81 -4.57
CA GLY A 384 -7.46 21.86 -5.49
C GLY A 384 -8.86 21.40 -5.09
N GLN A 385 -9.26 21.50 -3.80
CA GLN A 385 -10.55 21.01 -3.33
C GLN A 385 -11.77 21.57 -4.10
N ARG A 386 -11.69 22.83 -4.55
CA ARG A 386 -12.77 23.46 -5.35
C ARG A 386 -13.04 22.72 -6.66
N LEU A 387 -11.99 22.18 -7.30
CA LEU A 387 -12.13 21.39 -8.52
C LEU A 387 -12.94 20.10 -8.27
N VAL A 388 -12.74 19.47 -7.11
CA VAL A 388 -13.46 18.26 -6.72
C VAL A 388 -14.91 18.56 -6.33
N LEU A 389 -15.14 19.65 -5.59
CA LEU A 389 -16.47 20.02 -5.09
C LEU A 389 -17.39 20.51 -6.21
N ASN A 390 -16.88 21.30 -7.16
CA ASN A 390 -17.66 21.81 -8.30
C ASN A 390 -18.10 20.72 -9.28
N GLN A 391 -17.46 19.55 -9.25
CA GLN A 391 -17.80 18.43 -10.12
C GLN A 391 -18.79 17.45 -9.49
N ALA A 392 -19.07 17.62 -8.20
CA ALA A 392 -20.01 16.80 -7.45
C ALA A 392 -21.42 17.42 -7.38
N GLN A 393 -21.57 18.64 -7.90
CA GLN A 393 -22.87 19.34 -8.13
C GLN A 393 -23.38 19.04 -9.54
#